data_ebf4711cd2aa5800970a274d1291e4a5
#
_entry.id   ebf4711cd2aa5800970a274d1291e4a5
#
_cell.length_a   1.000
_cell.length_b   1.000
_cell.length_c   1.000
_cell.angle_alpha   90.00
_cell.angle_beta   90.00
_cell.angle_gamma   90.00
#
_symmetry.space_group_name_H-M   'P 1'
#
loop_
_entity.id
_entity.type
_entity.pdbx_description
1 polymer ?
#
loop_
_entity_poly.entity_id
_entity_poly.type
_entity_poly.pdbx_seq_one_letter_code
_entity_poly.pdbx_strand_id
1 'polypeptide(L)'
;LSGLVAFSQNSARVKQLENQRKKALEEIEMTSQLLNETKISTRSSLNRLNLLSKQILSRKKVISILNQEIGGIDSQINGMRREIGRLEGELKTKQKNYGKSVRGMYKRRSSQDKLLFILSADNFAQSIRRMRYLKEYADWQKRQAIEISEKQKEIELKRSTLEKTR
;
A
#
# COMPACT_ATOMS: atom_id res chain seq x y z
N LEU A 1 -4.77 7.26 -13.72
CA LEU A 1 -4.68 6.03 -14.56
C LEU A 1 -3.27 5.41 -14.57
N SER A 2 -2.18 6.19 -14.41
CA SER A 2 -0.80 5.68 -14.46
C SER A 2 -0.37 4.81 -13.27
N GLY A 3 -1.01 4.92 -12.10
CA GLY A 3 -0.63 4.15 -10.90
C GLY A 3 -1.07 2.68 -10.90
N LEU A 4 -2.15 2.35 -11.60
CA LEU A 4 -2.68 0.98 -11.69
C LEU A 4 -1.82 0.09 -12.63
N VAL A 5 -1.21 0.66 -13.65
CA VAL A 5 -0.38 -0.07 -14.62
C VAL A 5 0.95 -0.51 -13.99
N ALA A 6 1.56 0.33 -13.15
CA ALA A 6 2.82 -0.01 -12.46
C ALA A 6 2.64 -1.14 -11.42
N PHE A 7 1.48 -1.21 -10.76
CA PHE A 7 1.16 -2.29 -9.81
C PHE A 7 0.96 -3.64 -10.52
N SER A 8 0.32 -3.64 -11.69
CA SER A 8 0.11 -4.83 -12.52
C SER A 8 1.42 -5.38 -13.07
N GLN A 9 2.34 -4.54 -13.54
CA GLN A 9 3.64 -4.97 -14.05
C GLN A 9 4.54 -5.57 -12.95
N ASN A 10 4.50 -5.04 -11.73
CA ASN A 10 5.27 -5.57 -10.61
C ASN A 10 4.74 -6.96 -10.16
N SER A 11 3.43 -7.14 -10.14
CA SER A 11 2.78 -8.44 -9.85
C SER A 11 3.14 -9.50 -10.89
N ALA A 12 3.14 -9.16 -12.17
CA ALA A 12 3.53 -10.07 -13.24
C ALA A 12 5.00 -10.50 -13.14
N ARG A 13 5.89 -9.56 -12.77
CA ARG A 13 7.33 -9.83 -12.62
C ARG A 13 7.61 -10.74 -11.41
N VAL A 14 6.94 -10.52 -10.28
CA VAL A 14 7.03 -11.41 -9.11
C VAL A 14 6.59 -12.84 -9.48
N LYS A 15 5.46 -13.01 -10.15
CA LYS A 15 4.96 -14.30 -10.60
C LYS A 15 5.92 -15.00 -11.57
N GLN A 16 6.58 -14.24 -12.43
CA GLN A 16 7.61 -14.77 -13.33
C GLN A 16 8.84 -15.28 -12.57
N LEU A 17 9.30 -14.54 -11.56
CA LEU A 17 10.43 -14.92 -10.71
C LEU A 17 10.09 -16.15 -9.85
N GLU A 18 8.89 -16.25 -9.30
CA GLU A 18 8.40 -17.44 -8.59
C GLU A 18 8.41 -18.69 -9.48
N ASN A 19 7.94 -18.59 -10.72
CA ASN A 19 7.99 -19.68 -11.68
C ASN A 19 9.43 -20.09 -12.05
N GLN A 20 10.34 -19.12 -12.19
CA GLN A 20 11.75 -19.41 -12.43
C GLN A 20 12.39 -20.10 -11.23
N ARG A 21 12.08 -19.64 -10.00
CA ARG A 21 12.54 -20.28 -8.78
C ARG A 21 12.04 -21.71 -8.67
N LYS A 22 10.74 -21.95 -8.94
CA LYS A 22 10.14 -23.29 -8.91
C LYS A 22 10.87 -24.24 -9.88
N LYS A 23 11.09 -23.82 -11.13
CA LYS A 23 11.83 -24.60 -12.12
C LYS A 23 13.26 -24.91 -11.68
N ALA A 24 13.95 -23.93 -11.09
CA ALA A 24 15.31 -24.12 -10.60
C ALA A 24 15.38 -25.06 -9.38
N LEU A 25 14.35 -25.06 -8.50
CA LEU A 25 14.25 -26.02 -7.39
C LEU A 25 13.96 -27.44 -7.89
N GLU A 26 13.09 -27.60 -8.89
CA GLU A 26 12.84 -28.90 -9.56
C GLU A 26 14.12 -29.47 -10.21
N GLU A 27 14.94 -28.60 -10.82
CA GLU A 27 16.24 -28.99 -11.38
C GLU A 27 17.25 -29.43 -10.31
N ILE A 28 17.26 -28.76 -9.15
CA ILE A 28 18.06 -29.17 -7.98
C ILE A 28 17.63 -30.53 -7.45
N GLU A 29 16.32 -30.76 -7.31
CA GLU A 29 15.76 -32.02 -6.85
C GLU A 29 16.14 -33.18 -7.79
N MET A 30 15.95 -33.00 -9.10
CA MET A 30 16.31 -33.98 -10.11
C MET A 30 17.79 -34.30 -10.10
N THR A 31 18.67 -33.28 -9.99
CA THR A 31 20.12 -33.49 -9.89
C THR A 31 20.52 -34.17 -8.59
N SER A 32 19.80 -33.91 -7.49
CA SER A 32 20.04 -34.62 -6.22
C SER A 32 19.67 -36.07 -6.24
N GLN A 33 18.57 -36.43 -6.91
CA GLN A 33 18.15 -37.83 -7.13
C GLN A 33 19.18 -38.58 -8.00
N LEU A 34 19.62 -38.00 -9.12
CA LEU A 34 20.66 -38.56 -9.98
C LEU A 34 22.01 -38.77 -9.23
N LEU A 35 22.34 -37.87 -8.31
CA LEU A 35 23.54 -37.99 -7.49
C LEU A 35 23.45 -39.14 -6.48
N ASN A 36 22.27 -39.40 -5.92
CA ASN A 36 22.00 -40.55 -5.05
C ASN A 36 22.04 -41.89 -5.79
N GLU A 37 21.46 -41.99 -6.99
CA GLU A 37 21.51 -43.15 -7.83
C GLU A 37 22.95 -43.48 -8.26
N THR A 38 23.77 -42.46 -8.52
CA THR A 38 25.19 -42.64 -8.92
C THR A 38 26.08 -43.07 -7.75
N LYS A 39 25.66 -42.87 -6.48
CA LYS A 39 26.37 -43.43 -5.29
C LYS A 39 26.38 -44.95 -5.26
N ILE A 40 25.38 -45.59 -5.87
CA ILE A 40 25.24 -47.04 -5.90
C ILE A 40 26.06 -47.68 -7.04
N SER A 41 26.41 -46.86 -8.03
CA SER A 41 27.20 -47.32 -9.18
C SER A 41 28.63 -46.75 -9.12
N THR A 42 29.63 -47.62 -9.10
CA THR A 42 31.07 -47.35 -9.08
C THR A 42 31.59 -46.59 -10.32
N ARG A 43 30.77 -45.88 -11.05
CA ARG A 43 31.13 -45.17 -12.28
C ARG A 43 31.62 -43.74 -11.97
N SER A 44 32.90 -43.63 -12.17
CA SER A 44 33.81 -42.50 -12.42
C SER A 44 33.50 -41.16 -11.69
N SER A 45 34.50 -40.74 -10.91
CA SER A 45 34.61 -39.42 -10.23
C SER A 45 34.28 -38.22 -11.11
N LEU A 46 34.42 -38.33 -12.44
CA LEU A 46 34.09 -37.31 -13.43
C LEU A 46 32.59 -37.07 -13.56
N ASN A 47 31.74 -38.11 -13.55
CA ASN A 47 30.29 -37.94 -13.61
C ASN A 47 29.76 -37.27 -12.32
N ARG A 48 30.33 -37.63 -11.17
CA ARG A 48 30.01 -37.03 -9.89
C ARG A 48 30.37 -35.57 -9.87
N LEU A 49 31.56 -35.19 -10.38
CA LEU A 49 32.00 -33.78 -10.45
C LEU A 49 31.08 -32.98 -11.38
N ASN A 50 30.66 -33.52 -12.52
CA ASN A 50 29.72 -32.85 -13.42
C ASN A 50 28.34 -32.62 -12.77
N LEU A 51 27.81 -33.63 -12.05
CA LEU A 51 26.54 -33.51 -11.35
C LEU A 51 26.62 -32.46 -10.21
N LEU A 52 27.69 -32.52 -9.44
CA LEU A 52 27.95 -31.50 -8.40
C LEU A 52 28.09 -30.08 -8.97
N SER A 53 28.79 -29.95 -10.10
CA SER A 53 28.93 -28.66 -10.79
C SER A 53 27.58 -28.13 -11.25
N LYS A 54 26.75 -28.98 -11.86
CA LYS A 54 25.37 -28.63 -12.26
C LYS A 54 24.53 -28.20 -11.04
N GLN A 55 24.60 -28.96 -9.94
CA GLN A 55 23.88 -28.65 -8.71
C GLN A 55 24.31 -27.31 -8.12
N ILE A 56 25.62 -26.99 -8.11
CA ILE A 56 26.14 -25.70 -7.68
C ILE A 56 25.62 -24.58 -8.57
N LEU A 57 25.60 -24.76 -9.89
CA LEU A 57 25.10 -23.74 -10.82
C LEU A 57 23.60 -23.48 -10.61
N SER A 58 22.80 -24.55 -10.47
CA SER A 58 21.37 -24.41 -10.19
C SER A 58 21.10 -23.70 -8.85
N ARG A 59 21.85 -24.04 -7.79
CA ARG A 59 21.75 -23.35 -6.49
C ARG A 59 22.16 -21.87 -6.60
N LYS A 60 23.23 -21.55 -7.32
CA LYS A 60 23.63 -20.16 -7.59
C LYS A 60 22.53 -19.40 -8.32
N LYS A 61 21.86 -20.05 -9.29
CA LYS A 61 20.73 -19.46 -10.00
C LYS A 61 19.56 -19.17 -9.06
N VAL A 62 19.20 -20.12 -8.17
CA VAL A 62 18.15 -19.90 -7.15
C VAL A 62 18.50 -18.72 -6.25
N ILE A 63 19.74 -18.65 -5.74
CA ILE A 63 20.20 -17.54 -4.90
C ILE A 63 20.08 -16.20 -5.64
N SER A 64 20.46 -16.17 -6.92
CA SER A 64 20.33 -14.95 -7.74
C SER A 64 18.87 -14.51 -7.90
N ILE A 65 17.95 -15.48 -8.12
CA ILE A 65 16.52 -15.21 -8.23
C ILE A 65 15.96 -14.68 -6.90
N LEU A 66 16.30 -15.33 -5.77
CA LEU A 66 15.87 -14.89 -4.45
C LEU A 66 16.34 -13.48 -4.13
N ASN A 67 17.57 -13.13 -4.48
CA ASN A 67 18.07 -11.78 -4.31
C ASN A 67 17.30 -10.74 -5.15
N GLN A 68 16.86 -11.11 -6.36
CA GLN A 68 16.02 -10.26 -7.19
C GLN A 68 14.60 -10.11 -6.59
N GLU A 69 14.02 -11.20 -6.06
CA GLU A 69 12.72 -11.17 -5.37
C GLU A 69 12.79 -10.24 -4.15
N ILE A 70 13.83 -10.38 -3.31
CA ILE A 70 14.06 -9.52 -2.14
C ILE A 70 14.14 -8.05 -2.57
N GLY A 71 14.93 -7.74 -3.61
CA GLY A 71 15.04 -6.38 -4.12
C GLY A 71 13.70 -5.82 -4.64
N GLY A 72 12.88 -6.67 -5.25
CA GLY A 72 11.51 -6.33 -5.68
C GLY A 72 10.59 -6.02 -4.50
N ILE A 73 10.61 -6.87 -3.48
CA ILE A 73 9.82 -6.69 -2.24
C ILE A 73 10.26 -5.42 -1.51
N ASP A 74 11.56 -5.18 -1.36
CA ASP A 74 12.08 -3.95 -0.74
C ASP A 74 11.61 -2.69 -1.46
N SER A 75 11.59 -2.73 -2.79
CA SER A 75 11.07 -1.63 -3.61
C SER A 75 9.59 -1.38 -3.36
N GLN A 76 8.78 -2.44 -3.24
CA GLN A 76 7.36 -2.35 -2.90
C GLN A 76 7.15 -1.79 -1.49
N ILE A 77 7.88 -2.29 -0.50
CA ILE A 77 7.84 -1.79 0.89
C ILE A 77 8.14 -0.31 0.93
N ASN A 78 9.20 0.14 0.25
CA ASN A 78 9.57 1.54 0.18
C ASN A 78 8.52 2.40 -0.54
N GLY A 79 7.87 1.86 -1.58
CA GLY A 79 6.72 2.47 -2.24
C GLY A 79 5.55 2.68 -1.28
N MET A 80 5.13 1.63 -0.59
CA MET A 80 4.04 1.67 0.39
C MET A 80 4.34 2.64 1.54
N ARG A 81 5.57 2.68 2.05
CA ARG A 81 5.97 3.62 3.11
C ARG A 81 5.83 5.08 2.66
N ARG A 82 6.27 5.41 1.45
CA ARG A 82 6.12 6.77 0.90
C ARG A 82 4.64 7.14 0.74
N GLU A 83 3.82 6.22 0.27
CA GLU A 83 2.39 6.45 0.11
C GLU A 83 1.68 6.66 1.45
N ILE A 84 1.97 5.82 2.46
CA ILE A 84 1.46 6.00 3.83
C ILE A 84 1.87 7.37 4.36
N GLY A 85 3.13 7.77 4.24
CA GLY A 85 3.61 9.08 4.69
C GLY A 85 2.88 10.25 4.01
N ARG A 86 2.60 10.15 2.71
CA ARG A 86 1.80 11.13 1.98
C ARG A 86 0.37 11.21 2.52
N LEU A 87 -0.28 10.06 2.68
CA LEU A 87 -1.65 9.99 3.21
C LEU A 87 -1.76 10.54 4.63
N GLU A 88 -0.79 10.25 5.49
CA GLU A 88 -0.70 10.79 6.85
C GLU A 88 -0.54 12.32 6.85
N GLY A 89 0.28 12.85 5.96
CA GLY A 89 0.44 14.30 5.78
C GLY A 89 -0.86 14.97 5.34
N GLU A 90 -1.58 14.38 4.39
CA GLU A 90 -2.89 14.86 3.94
C GLU A 90 -3.93 14.77 5.07
N LEU A 91 -3.97 13.64 5.80
CA LEU A 91 -4.85 13.46 6.94
C LEU A 91 -4.62 14.53 8.01
N LYS A 92 -3.36 14.77 8.39
CA LYS A 92 -2.98 15.81 9.36
C LYS A 92 -3.45 17.18 8.92
N THR A 93 -3.31 17.51 7.64
CA THR A 93 -3.77 18.78 7.07
C THR A 93 -5.28 18.88 7.13
N LYS A 94 -6.02 17.86 6.74
CA LYS A 94 -7.49 17.80 6.83
C LYS A 94 -7.96 17.94 8.28
N GLN A 95 -7.36 17.20 9.20
CA GLN A 95 -7.69 17.28 10.64
C GLN A 95 -7.45 18.69 11.21
N LYS A 96 -6.33 19.33 10.84
CA LYS A 96 -6.03 20.72 11.25
C LYS A 96 -7.08 21.70 10.74
N ASN A 97 -7.47 21.58 9.47
CA ASN A 97 -8.47 22.45 8.85
C ASN A 97 -9.86 22.22 9.45
N TYR A 98 -10.24 20.96 9.63
CA TYR A 98 -11.47 20.57 10.30
C TYR A 98 -11.52 21.10 11.73
N GLY A 99 -10.45 20.92 12.51
CA GLY A 99 -10.36 21.41 13.86
C GLY A 99 -10.46 22.96 13.97
N LYS A 100 -9.89 23.70 13.00
CA LYS A 100 -10.09 25.17 12.92
C LYS A 100 -11.55 25.51 12.65
N SER A 101 -12.20 24.80 11.73
CA SER A 101 -13.61 24.97 11.38
C SER A 101 -14.52 24.72 12.59
N VAL A 102 -14.30 23.59 13.30
CA VAL A 102 -15.07 23.24 14.50
C VAL A 102 -14.88 24.28 15.61
N ARG A 103 -13.64 24.74 15.88
CA ARG A 103 -13.38 25.79 16.88
C ARG A 103 -14.05 27.10 16.52
N GLY A 104 -14.05 27.46 15.22
CA GLY A 104 -14.75 28.65 14.73
C GLY A 104 -16.26 28.58 15.00
N MET A 105 -16.86 27.40 14.78
CA MET A 105 -18.27 27.16 15.10
C MET A 105 -18.53 27.15 16.60
N TYR A 106 -17.63 26.55 17.40
CA TYR A 106 -17.80 26.47 18.85
C TYR A 106 -17.81 27.87 19.52
N LYS A 107 -16.98 28.77 19.03
CA LYS A 107 -16.95 30.17 19.48
C LYS A 107 -18.24 30.91 19.13
N ARG A 108 -18.98 30.47 18.10
CA ARG A 108 -20.27 31.07 17.64
C ARG A 108 -21.44 30.09 17.86
N ARG A 109 -21.40 29.31 18.94
CA ARG A 109 -22.31 28.18 19.18
C ARG A 109 -23.70 28.58 19.62
N SER A 110 -23.90 29.83 20.04
CA SER A 110 -25.22 30.29 20.47
C SER A 110 -26.22 30.14 19.32
N SER A 111 -27.31 29.44 19.58
CA SER A 111 -28.46 29.41 18.64
C SER A 111 -28.96 30.82 18.34
N GLN A 112 -28.78 31.72 19.31
CA GLN A 112 -29.07 33.15 19.18
C GLN A 112 -28.18 33.83 18.15
N ASP A 113 -26.86 33.51 18.09
CA ASP A 113 -25.95 34.09 17.08
C ASP A 113 -26.32 33.67 15.65
N LYS A 114 -26.77 32.42 15.46
CA LYS A 114 -27.25 31.95 14.16
C LYS A 114 -28.56 32.61 13.75
N LEU A 115 -29.47 32.75 14.69
CA LEU A 115 -30.74 33.46 14.44
C LEU A 115 -30.48 34.95 14.17
N LEU A 116 -29.65 35.60 14.96
CA LEU A 116 -29.23 36.97 14.72
C LEU A 116 -28.59 37.18 13.36
N PHE A 117 -27.71 36.21 12.93
CA PHE A 117 -27.09 36.24 11.61
C PHE A 117 -28.12 36.16 10.48
N ILE A 118 -29.16 35.35 10.64
CA ILE A 118 -30.24 35.20 9.65
C ILE A 118 -31.15 36.47 9.67
N LEU A 119 -31.52 36.90 10.87
CA LEU A 119 -32.45 38.01 11.05
C LEU A 119 -31.83 39.41 10.79
N SER A 120 -30.52 39.54 10.89
CA SER A 120 -29.81 40.78 10.53
C SER A 120 -29.63 40.99 9.02
N ALA A 121 -30.35 40.23 8.19
CA ALA A 121 -30.35 40.39 6.74
C ALA A 121 -31.19 41.60 6.33
N ASP A 122 -30.74 42.30 5.29
CA ASP A 122 -31.44 43.53 4.80
C ASP A 122 -32.77 43.20 4.09
N ASN A 123 -32.95 41.98 3.66
CA ASN A 123 -34.18 41.50 3.01
C ASN A 123 -34.36 39.98 3.14
N PHE A 124 -35.60 39.53 2.92
CA PHE A 124 -35.97 38.10 3.01
C PHE A 124 -35.11 37.18 2.13
N ALA A 125 -34.82 37.60 0.91
CA ALA A 125 -34.00 36.81 -0.02
C ALA A 125 -32.57 36.60 0.54
N GLN A 126 -32.01 37.60 1.22
CA GLN A 126 -30.70 37.49 1.88
C GLN A 126 -30.78 36.56 3.09
N SER A 127 -31.86 36.60 3.88
CA SER A 127 -32.08 35.65 4.99
C SER A 127 -32.08 34.21 4.51
N ILE A 128 -32.76 33.91 3.41
CA ILE A 128 -32.76 32.58 2.79
C ILE A 128 -31.36 32.17 2.33
N ARG A 129 -30.59 33.07 1.71
CA ARG A 129 -29.19 32.77 1.31
C ARG A 129 -28.31 32.47 2.53
N ARG A 130 -28.44 33.23 3.62
CA ARG A 130 -27.68 33.00 4.85
C ARG A 130 -28.05 31.66 5.51
N MET A 131 -29.33 31.30 5.51
CA MET A 131 -29.79 29.99 6.00
C MET A 131 -29.22 28.84 5.16
N ARG A 132 -29.24 28.97 3.84
CA ARG A 132 -28.66 27.98 2.92
C ARG A 132 -27.15 27.83 3.18
N TYR A 133 -26.43 28.94 3.31
CA TYR A 133 -25.01 28.94 3.64
C TYR A 133 -24.70 28.17 4.93
N LEU A 134 -25.45 28.40 6.00
CA LEU A 134 -25.26 27.69 7.26
C LEU A 134 -25.51 26.18 7.12
N LYS A 135 -26.52 25.79 6.33
CA LYS A 135 -26.81 24.40 6.04
C LYS A 135 -25.69 23.75 5.23
N GLU A 136 -25.29 24.38 4.14
CA GLU A 136 -24.19 23.87 3.27
C GLU A 136 -22.88 23.76 4.05
N TYR A 137 -22.58 24.70 4.94
CA TYR A 137 -21.41 24.65 5.80
C TYR A 137 -21.47 23.48 6.80
N ALA A 138 -22.62 23.21 7.40
CA ALA A 138 -22.81 22.06 8.28
C ALA A 138 -22.67 20.73 7.53
N ASP A 139 -23.22 20.63 6.33
CA ASP A 139 -23.12 19.47 5.47
C ASP A 139 -21.66 19.27 5.01
N TRP A 140 -20.93 20.34 4.69
CA TRP A 140 -19.50 20.29 4.38
C TRP A 140 -18.69 19.74 5.57
N GLN A 141 -18.94 20.24 6.79
CA GLN A 141 -18.27 19.74 8.00
C GLN A 141 -18.52 18.24 8.22
N LYS A 142 -19.77 17.81 8.04
CA LYS A 142 -20.12 16.38 8.13
C LYS A 142 -19.35 15.55 7.11
N ARG A 143 -19.30 15.99 5.85
CA ARG A 143 -18.51 15.32 4.81
C ARG A 143 -17.02 15.26 5.18
N GLN A 144 -16.43 16.36 5.69
CA GLN A 144 -15.03 16.36 6.09
C GLN A 144 -14.74 15.37 7.23
N ALA A 145 -15.65 15.21 8.21
CA ALA A 145 -15.51 14.22 9.27
C ALA A 145 -15.53 12.79 8.72
N ILE A 146 -16.42 12.50 7.78
CA ILE A 146 -16.50 11.20 7.10
C ILE A 146 -15.21 10.92 6.31
N GLU A 147 -14.76 11.86 5.48
CA GLU A 147 -13.53 11.71 4.69
C GLU A 147 -12.29 11.49 5.58
N ILE A 148 -12.20 12.16 6.74
CA ILE A 148 -11.12 11.94 7.72
C ILE A 148 -11.17 10.50 8.23
N SER A 149 -12.35 10.01 8.60
CA SER A 149 -12.53 8.64 9.10
C SER A 149 -12.19 7.59 8.03
N GLU A 150 -12.63 7.80 6.80
CA GLU A 150 -12.33 6.91 5.67
C GLU A 150 -10.83 6.88 5.38
N LYS A 151 -10.18 8.04 5.39
CA LYS A 151 -8.73 8.14 5.17
C LYS A 151 -7.92 7.47 6.29
N GLN A 152 -8.38 7.54 7.53
CA GLN A 152 -7.77 6.79 8.64
C GLN A 152 -7.86 5.28 8.42
N LYS A 153 -9.02 4.77 7.99
CA LYS A 153 -9.21 3.35 7.66
C LYS A 153 -8.33 2.92 6.48
N GLU A 154 -8.20 3.75 5.46
CA GLU A 154 -7.31 3.49 4.32
C GLU A 154 -5.85 3.35 4.75
N ILE A 155 -5.36 4.26 5.60
CA ILE A 155 -4.00 4.21 6.15
C ILE A 155 -3.78 2.94 6.97
N GLU A 156 -4.74 2.56 7.81
CA GLU A 156 -4.64 1.36 8.64
C GLU A 156 -4.58 0.09 7.79
N LEU A 157 -5.42 0.00 6.75
CA LEU A 157 -5.37 -1.10 5.78
C LEU A 157 -4.00 -1.18 5.08
N LYS A 158 -3.46 -0.04 4.64
CA LYS A 158 -2.14 0.00 3.99
C LYS A 158 -1.02 -0.39 4.94
N ARG A 159 -1.08 0.01 6.21
CA ARG A 159 -0.13 -0.41 7.25
C ARG A 159 -0.20 -1.92 7.48
N SER A 160 -1.41 -2.48 7.62
CA SER A 160 -1.59 -3.92 7.77
C SER A 160 -1.05 -4.70 6.56
N THR A 161 -1.27 -4.19 5.35
CA THR A 161 -0.71 -4.79 4.13
C THR A 161 0.83 -4.73 4.13
N LEU A 162 1.40 -3.60 4.52
CA LEU A 162 2.86 -3.43 4.63
C LEU A 162 3.48 -4.40 5.63
N GLU A 163 2.84 -4.63 6.78
CA GLU A 163 3.30 -5.60 7.78
C GLU A 163 3.27 -7.03 7.25
N LYS A 164 2.25 -7.40 6.49
CA LYS A 164 2.15 -8.74 5.87
C LYS A 164 3.16 -8.97 4.75
N THR A 165 3.63 -7.91 4.11
CA THR A 165 4.62 -7.97 3.02
C THR A 165 6.06 -8.04 3.56
N ARG A 166 6.27 -7.67 4.83
CA ARG A 166 7.57 -7.64 5.50
C ARG A 166 7.96 -9.02 6.06
#